data_a4cdc3a7a89092390e7105c0b0214857
#
_entry.id   a4cdc3a7a89092390e7105c0b0214857
#
_cell.length_a   1.000
_cell.length_b   1.000
_cell.length_c   1.000
_cell.angle_alpha   90.00
_cell.angle_beta   90.00
_cell.angle_gamma   90.00
#
_symmetry.space_group_name_H-M   'P 1'
#
loop_
_entity.id
_entity.type
_entity.pdbx_description
1 polymer ?
#
loop_
_entity_poly.entity_id
_entity_poly.type
_entity_poly.pdbx_seq_one_letter_code
_entity_poly.pdbx_strand_id
1 'polypeptide(L)'
;FTMISVGIMRGVYPAVLRAWRDGGKAAAKPLLDQGVRLYLLIAVPAVAGLTAVSLPMSRFLFAKGYEAGAPVIAYTALAMLFMGLTEYANKAYELEQATVHVLQNSAIAACIKVVSSIVLLKALGFTGGALGSIVAFASYFFITCVRVRSRFLFRVPTHSVVRIIVSAALCGAAAYGCTLLPLGNLLRLALACVVGAAVYAVCIIVSGEGREEVQAVLRRIRK
;
A
#
# COMPACT_ATOMS: atom_id res chain seq x y z
N PHE A 1 1.88 -5.05 -4.87
CA PHE A 1 1.10 -3.87 -4.47
C PHE A 1 0.23 -3.36 -5.62
N THR A 2 0.78 -3.11 -6.79
CA THR A 2 0.00 -2.64 -7.96
C THR A 2 -1.11 -3.62 -8.32
N MET A 3 -0.87 -4.93 -8.28
CA MET A 3 -1.91 -5.95 -8.53
C MET A 3 -3.03 -5.91 -7.49
N ILE A 4 -2.73 -5.62 -6.23
CA ILE A 4 -3.73 -5.46 -5.18
C ILE A 4 -4.60 -4.24 -5.48
N SER A 5 -3.99 -3.08 -5.78
CA SER A 5 -4.70 -1.85 -6.14
C SER A 5 -5.60 -2.05 -7.36
N VAL A 6 -5.06 -2.62 -8.44
CA VAL A 6 -5.79 -2.90 -9.68
C VAL A 6 -6.92 -3.91 -9.44
N GLY A 7 -6.68 -4.96 -8.63
CA GLY A 7 -7.69 -5.98 -8.30
C GLY A 7 -8.88 -5.38 -7.56
N ILE A 8 -8.63 -4.57 -6.53
CA ILE A 8 -9.69 -3.86 -5.79
C ILE A 8 -10.43 -2.90 -6.73
N MET A 9 -9.70 -2.12 -7.53
CA MET A 9 -10.30 -1.18 -8.46
C MET A 9 -11.17 -1.86 -9.51
N ARG A 10 -10.75 -2.97 -10.11
CA ARG A 10 -11.58 -3.72 -11.05
C ARG A 10 -12.92 -4.17 -10.45
N GLY A 11 -12.94 -4.46 -9.15
CA GLY A 11 -14.19 -4.81 -8.44
C GLY A 11 -15.07 -3.61 -8.09
N VAL A 12 -14.49 -2.49 -7.72
CA VAL A 12 -15.21 -1.32 -7.19
C VAL A 12 -15.52 -0.29 -8.29
N TYR A 13 -14.65 -0.13 -9.28
CA TYR A 13 -14.74 0.94 -10.29
C TYR A 13 -16.03 0.94 -11.14
N PRO A 14 -16.59 -0.21 -11.56
CA PRO A 14 -17.87 -0.21 -12.26
C PRO A 14 -19.04 0.35 -11.42
N ALA A 15 -19.00 0.12 -10.10
CA ALA A 15 -19.98 0.70 -9.18
C ALA A 15 -19.75 2.22 -9.00
N VAL A 16 -18.49 2.64 -8.92
CA VAL A 16 -18.11 4.07 -8.86
C VAL A 16 -18.57 4.82 -10.11
N LEU A 17 -18.39 4.23 -11.31
CA LEU A 17 -18.84 4.83 -12.58
C LEU A 17 -20.36 4.97 -12.65
N ARG A 18 -21.10 3.95 -12.20
CA ARG A 18 -22.57 4.02 -12.13
C ARG A 18 -23.00 5.14 -11.18
N ALA A 19 -22.49 5.11 -9.96
CA ALA A 19 -22.79 6.13 -8.97
C ALA A 19 -22.43 7.55 -9.45
N TRP A 20 -21.32 7.69 -10.20
CA TRP A 20 -20.93 8.96 -10.81
C TRP A 20 -21.94 9.47 -11.84
N ARG A 21 -22.47 8.57 -12.69
CA ARG A 21 -23.49 8.92 -13.69
C ARG A 21 -24.83 9.28 -13.06
N ASP A 22 -25.23 8.54 -12.02
CA ASP A 22 -26.57 8.67 -11.42
C ASP A 22 -26.66 9.80 -10.39
N GLY A 23 -25.60 10.06 -9.63
CA GLY A 23 -25.58 11.04 -8.53
C GLY A 23 -24.32 11.88 -8.40
N GLY A 24 -23.44 11.84 -9.41
CA GLY A 24 -22.21 12.66 -9.45
C GLY A 24 -21.24 12.39 -8.32
N LYS A 25 -20.51 13.44 -7.91
CA LYS A 25 -19.45 13.37 -6.88
C LYS A 25 -19.93 12.82 -5.54
N ALA A 26 -21.14 13.19 -5.12
CA ALA A 26 -21.69 12.81 -3.82
C ALA A 26 -21.91 11.30 -3.70
N ALA A 27 -22.40 10.66 -4.78
CA ALA A 27 -22.68 9.25 -4.81
C ALA A 27 -21.40 8.38 -5.05
N ALA A 28 -20.44 8.88 -5.85
CA ALA A 28 -19.22 8.14 -6.17
C ALA A 28 -18.19 8.15 -5.02
N LYS A 29 -18.15 9.23 -4.23
CA LYS A 29 -17.15 9.43 -3.18
C LYS A 29 -17.11 8.31 -2.13
N PRO A 30 -18.22 7.86 -1.52
CA PRO A 30 -18.20 6.79 -0.51
C PRO A 30 -17.61 5.49 -1.03
N LEU A 31 -17.84 5.16 -2.30
CA LEU A 31 -17.31 3.95 -2.94
C LEU A 31 -15.79 4.03 -3.15
N LEU A 32 -15.27 5.20 -3.52
CA LEU A 32 -13.83 5.43 -3.59
C LEU A 32 -13.18 5.38 -2.21
N ASP A 33 -13.80 6.01 -1.21
CA ASP A 33 -13.34 6.01 0.18
C ASP A 33 -13.23 4.55 0.70
N GLN A 34 -14.22 3.71 0.39
CA GLN A 34 -14.22 2.28 0.72
C GLN A 34 -13.10 1.54 -0.03
N GLY A 35 -12.89 1.82 -1.31
CA GLY A 35 -11.80 1.22 -2.10
C GLY A 35 -10.42 1.52 -1.52
N VAL A 36 -10.17 2.78 -1.14
CA VAL A 36 -8.91 3.18 -0.48
C VAL A 36 -8.74 2.49 0.86
N ARG A 37 -9.81 2.41 1.66
CA ARG A 37 -9.77 1.71 2.95
C ARG A 37 -9.42 0.23 2.78
N LEU A 38 -10.05 -0.47 1.83
CA LEU A 38 -9.72 -1.86 1.51
C LEU A 38 -8.26 -2.02 1.05
N TYR A 39 -7.77 -1.09 0.24
CA TYR A 39 -6.38 -1.08 -0.17
C TYR A 39 -5.44 -0.94 1.03
N LEU A 40 -5.68 0.02 1.92
CA LEU A 40 -4.87 0.23 3.12
C LEU A 40 -4.90 -0.97 4.07
N LEU A 41 -6.06 -1.62 4.24
CA LEU A 41 -6.22 -2.83 5.04
C LEU A 41 -5.31 -3.98 4.58
N ILE A 42 -4.97 -4.04 3.30
CA ILE A 42 -4.12 -5.10 2.76
C ILE A 42 -2.68 -4.60 2.59
N ALA A 43 -2.49 -3.40 2.05
CA ALA A 43 -1.17 -2.91 1.66
C ALA A 43 -0.31 -2.50 2.86
N VAL A 44 -0.90 -1.91 3.91
CA VAL A 44 -0.12 -1.46 5.09
C VAL A 44 0.48 -2.64 5.87
N PRO A 45 -0.28 -3.71 6.22
CA PRO A 45 0.33 -4.88 6.85
C PRO A 45 1.28 -5.63 5.93
N ALA A 46 1.05 -5.62 4.61
CA ALA A 46 2.00 -6.20 3.66
C ALA A 46 3.34 -5.48 3.67
N VAL A 47 3.36 -4.14 3.77
CA VAL A 47 4.61 -3.36 3.95
C VAL A 47 5.29 -3.72 5.26
N ALA A 48 4.55 -3.76 6.37
CA ALA A 48 5.09 -4.10 7.68
C ALA A 48 5.66 -5.53 7.70
N GLY A 49 4.92 -6.50 7.15
CA GLY A 49 5.35 -7.89 7.03
C GLY A 49 6.60 -8.05 6.15
N LEU A 50 6.61 -7.45 4.94
CA LEU A 50 7.77 -7.49 4.06
C LEU A 50 9.01 -6.83 4.67
N THR A 51 8.81 -5.75 5.43
CA THR A 51 9.90 -5.10 6.17
C THR A 51 10.47 -6.04 7.24
N ALA A 52 9.61 -6.70 8.01
CA ALA A 52 10.00 -7.63 9.05
C ALA A 52 10.77 -8.85 8.53
N VAL A 53 10.33 -9.40 7.38
CA VAL A 53 10.93 -10.60 6.79
C VAL A 53 11.99 -10.29 5.71
N SER A 54 12.35 -9.02 5.50
CA SER A 54 13.25 -8.60 4.42
C SER A 54 14.60 -9.31 4.46
N LEU A 55 15.20 -9.50 5.64
CA LEU A 55 16.49 -10.18 5.81
C LEU A 55 16.41 -11.69 5.54
N PRO A 56 15.53 -12.49 6.17
CA PRO A 56 15.43 -13.92 5.83
C PRO A 56 14.97 -14.13 4.38
N MET A 57 14.14 -13.24 3.83
CA MET A 57 13.73 -13.28 2.43
C MET A 57 14.91 -13.02 1.48
N SER A 58 15.76 -12.04 1.80
CA SER A 58 16.97 -11.76 1.03
C SER A 58 17.93 -12.97 1.05
N ARG A 59 18.15 -13.60 2.21
CA ARG A 59 18.98 -14.79 2.36
C ARG A 59 18.44 -16.01 1.64
N PHE A 60 17.13 -16.11 1.49
CA PHE A 60 16.48 -17.22 0.80
C PHE A 60 16.48 -17.05 -0.72
N LEU A 61 16.21 -15.83 -1.21
CA LEU A 61 16.01 -15.56 -2.64
C LEU A 61 17.30 -15.20 -3.38
N PHE A 62 18.26 -14.57 -2.70
CA PHE A 62 19.48 -14.10 -3.36
C PHE A 62 20.70 -14.95 -2.98
N ALA A 63 21.71 -14.89 -3.85
CA ALA A 63 22.97 -15.53 -3.59
C ALA A 63 23.69 -14.95 -2.36
N LYS A 64 24.58 -15.73 -1.75
CA LYS A 64 25.42 -15.28 -0.64
C LYS A 64 26.16 -13.99 -1.01
N GLY A 65 26.12 -12.98 -0.14
CA GLY A 65 26.72 -11.66 -0.37
C GLY A 65 25.72 -10.55 -0.73
N TYR A 66 24.47 -10.87 -1.09
CA TYR A 66 23.43 -9.87 -1.40
C TYR A 66 22.56 -9.50 -0.18
N GLU A 67 22.95 -9.86 1.03
CA GLU A 67 22.20 -9.56 2.26
C GLU A 67 22.07 -8.04 2.52
N ALA A 68 23.06 -7.25 2.06
CA ALA A 68 23.00 -5.79 2.09
C ALA A 68 21.82 -5.20 1.28
N GLY A 69 21.21 -5.99 0.40
CA GLY A 69 20.00 -5.61 -0.34
C GLY A 69 18.68 -5.75 0.44
N ALA A 70 18.69 -6.37 1.64
CA ALA A 70 17.46 -6.54 2.42
C ALA A 70 16.66 -5.25 2.66
N PRO A 71 17.26 -4.08 2.99
CA PRO A 71 16.54 -2.82 3.14
C PRO A 71 15.82 -2.37 1.87
N VAL A 72 16.32 -2.76 0.68
CA VAL A 72 15.70 -2.41 -0.61
C VAL A 72 14.31 -3.00 -0.72
N ILE A 73 14.08 -4.21 -0.19
CA ILE A 73 12.77 -4.87 -0.16
C ILE A 73 11.77 -4.00 0.62
N ALA A 74 12.16 -3.56 1.83
CA ALA A 74 11.33 -2.72 2.69
C ALA A 74 11.03 -1.35 2.05
N TYR A 75 12.06 -0.69 1.52
CA TYR A 75 11.91 0.62 0.87
C TYR A 75 11.05 0.54 -0.39
N THR A 76 11.24 -0.50 -1.20
CA THR A 76 10.43 -0.72 -2.39
C THR A 76 8.97 -1.00 -2.01
N ALA A 77 8.71 -1.80 -0.97
CA ALA A 77 7.36 -2.07 -0.50
C ALA A 77 6.65 -0.77 -0.07
N LEU A 78 7.35 0.10 0.68
CA LEU A 78 6.82 1.41 1.08
C LEU A 78 6.59 2.34 -0.12
N ALA A 79 7.51 2.36 -1.08
CA ALA A 79 7.36 3.14 -2.31
C ALA A 79 6.11 2.70 -3.09
N MET A 80 5.90 1.38 -3.22
CA MET A 80 4.74 0.81 -3.90
C MET A 80 3.41 1.07 -3.18
N LEU A 81 3.41 1.23 -1.86
CA LEU A 81 2.23 1.68 -1.11
C LEU A 81 1.77 3.06 -1.60
N PHE A 82 2.69 4.02 -1.72
CA PHE A 82 2.35 5.36 -2.23
C PHE A 82 1.90 5.33 -3.68
N MET A 83 2.54 4.51 -4.52
CA MET A 83 2.13 4.34 -5.91
C MET A 83 0.69 3.81 -6.00
N GLY A 84 0.34 2.80 -5.22
CA GLY A 84 -1.03 2.28 -5.16
C GLY A 84 -2.04 3.31 -4.66
N LEU A 85 -1.72 4.12 -3.66
CA LEU A 85 -2.59 5.22 -3.20
C LEU A 85 -2.80 6.29 -4.28
N THR A 86 -1.77 6.55 -5.09
CA THR A 86 -1.86 7.50 -6.19
C THR A 86 -2.87 7.08 -7.25
N GLU A 87 -3.01 5.76 -7.51
CA GLU A 87 -4.02 5.23 -8.42
C GLU A 87 -5.44 5.64 -8.01
N TYR A 88 -5.74 5.63 -6.70
CA TYR A 88 -7.04 6.08 -6.20
C TYR A 88 -7.22 7.59 -6.32
N ALA A 89 -6.16 8.37 -6.08
CA ALA A 89 -6.22 9.83 -6.25
C ALA A 89 -6.42 10.21 -7.73
N ASN A 90 -5.81 9.46 -8.66
CA ASN A 90 -5.98 9.69 -10.09
C ASN A 90 -7.39 9.40 -10.60
N LYS A 91 -8.18 8.55 -9.89
CA LYS A 91 -9.56 8.28 -10.30
C LYS A 91 -10.45 9.52 -10.35
N ALA A 92 -10.16 10.53 -9.53
CA ALA A 92 -10.86 11.80 -9.62
C ALA A 92 -10.65 12.48 -10.99
N TYR A 93 -9.45 12.45 -11.53
CA TYR A 93 -9.16 12.99 -12.86
C TYR A 93 -9.78 12.15 -13.98
N GLU A 94 -9.79 10.82 -13.83
CA GLU A 94 -10.42 9.92 -14.80
C GLU A 94 -11.94 10.15 -14.87
N LEU A 95 -12.60 10.28 -13.73
CA LEU A 95 -14.05 10.56 -13.65
C LEU A 95 -14.42 11.92 -14.25
N GLU A 96 -13.57 12.92 -14.10
CA GLU A 96 -13.76 14.26 -14.70
C GLU A 96 -13.21 14.39 -16.13
N GLN A 97 -12.70 13.29 -16.74
CA GLN A 97 -12.06 13.26 -18.06
C GLN A 97 -10.87 14.23 -18.20
N ALA A 98 -10.22 14.56 -17.08
CA ALA A 98 -9.11 15.49 -16.99
C ALA A 98 -7.75 14.78 -16.91
N THR A 99 -7.55 13.74 -17.71
CA THR A 99 -6.38 12.83 -17.68
C THR A 99 -5.04 13.52 -18.00
N VAL A 100 -5.07 14.69 -18.63
CA VAL A 100 -3.86 15.50 -18.85
C VAL A 100 -3.16 15.84 -17.52
N HIS A 101 -3.89 16.05 -16.44
CA HIS A 101 -3.30 16.29 -15.12
C HIS A 101 -2.58 15.06 -14.56
N VAL A 102 -3.05 13.85 -14.88
CA VAL A 102 -2.37 12.59 -14.51
C VAL A 102 -1.00 12.53 -15.21
N LEU A 103 -0.97 12.84 -16.53
CA LEU A 103 0.26 12.88 -17.29
C LEU A 103 1.25 13.93 -16.74
N GLN A 104 0.79 15.14 -16.43
CA GLN A 104 1.63 16.18 -15.84
C GLN A 104 2.21 15.77 -14.48
N ASN A 105 1.38 15.21 -13.59
CA ASN A 105 1.82 14.78 -12.27
C ASN A 105 2.82 13.61 -12.37
N SER A 106 2.59 12.65 -13.28
CA SER A 106 3.50 11.53 -13.50
C SER A 106 4.83 11.99 -14.11
N ALA A 107 4.82 12.97 -15.03
CA ALA A 107 6.04 13.54 -15.57
C ALA A 107 6.89 14.24 -14.49
N ILE A 108 6.26 15.04 -13.62
CA ILE A 108 6.94 15.67 -12.48
C ILE A 108 7.53 14.60 -11.55
N ALA A 109 6.76 13.56 -11.24
CA ALA A 109 7.23 12.47 -10.41
C ALA A 109 8.40 11.70 -11.04
N ALA A 110 8.39 11.50 -12.36
CA ALA A 110 9.50 10.89 -13.09
C ALA A 110 10.79 11.73 -12.99
N CYS A 111 10.69 13.04 -13.15
CA CYS A 111 11.84 13.95 -12.96
C CYS A 111 12.36 13.86 -11.52
N ILE A 112 11.47 13.91 -10.52
CA ILE A 112 11.86 13.75 -9.10
C ILE A 112 12.54 12.40 -8.88
N LYS A 113 12.03 11.31 -9.50
CA LYS A 113 12.63 9.98 -9.37
C LYS A 113 14.05 9.93 -9.91
N VAL A 114 14.29 10.50 -11.09
CA VAL A 114 15.64 10.52 -11.69
C VAL A 114 16.60 11.29 -10.79
N VAL A 115 16.22 12.51 -10.40
CA VAL A 115 17.07 13.37 -9.57
C VAL A 115 17.33 12.74 -8.21
N SER A 116 16.28 12.32 -7.48
CA SER A 116 16.42 11.73 -6.15
C SER A 116 17.20 10.43 -6.17
N SER A 117 16.99 9.58 -7.21
CA SER A 117 17.74 8.33 -7.33
C SER A 117 19.23 8.58 -7.58
N ILE A 118 19.60 9.55 -8.45
CA ILE A 118 21.02 9.88 -8.68
C ILE A 118 21.68 10.45 -7.43
N VAL A 119 21.01 11.39 -6.75
CA VAL A 119 21.56 12.04 -5.55
C VAL A 119 21.72 11.03 -4.41
N LEU A 120 20.69 10.24 -4.14
CA LEU A 120 20.71 9.27 -3.04
C LEU A 120 21.61 8.06 -3.35
N LEU A 121 21.72 7.65 -4.61
CA LEU A 121 22.67 6.60 -5.01
C LEU A 121 24.12 7.04 -4.75
N LYS A 122 24.46 8.29 -5.06
CA LYS A 122 25.80 8.83 -4.79
C LYS A 122 26.08 8.98 -3.29
N ALA A 123 25.05 9.34 -2.48
CA ALA A 123 25.21 9.58 -1.04
C ALA A 123 25.16 8.29 -0.21
N LEU A 124 24.30 7.33 -0.55
CA LEU A 124 23.98 6.15 0.26
C LEU A 124 24.25 4.82 -0.46
N GLY A 125 24.84 4.86 -1.65
CA GLY A 125 25.11 3.66 -2.45
C GLY A 125 23.82 3.00 -2.93
N PHE A 126 23.86 1.68 -3.08
CA PHE A 126 22.79 0.88 -3.69
C PHE A 126 21.40 1.07 -3.04
N THR A 127 21.34 1.21 -1.73
CA THR A 127 20.08 1.44 -0.98
C THR A 127 19.47 2.80 -1.28
N GLY A 128 20.29 3.78 -1.68
CA GLY A 128 19.85 5.12 -2.06
C GLY A 128 18.90 5.14 -3.26
N GLY A 129 19.07 4.23 -4.21
CA GLY A 129 18.16 4.08 -5.34
C GLY A 129 16.74 3.70 -4.95
N ALA A 130 16.58 2.82 -3.94
CA ALA A 130 15.28 2.44 -3.40
C ALA A 130 14.63 3.58 -2.59
N LEU A 131 15.43 4.33 -1.82
CA LEU A 131 14.98 5.53 -1.12
C LEU A 131 14.52 6.61 -2.12
N GLY A 132 15.22 6.78 -3.24
CA GLY A 132 14.79 7.66 -4.32
C GLY A 132 13.41 7.31 -4.87
N SER A 133 13.05 6.02 -4.90
CA SER A 133 11.70 5.59 -5.29
C SER A 133 10.65 5.98 -4.26
N ILE A 134 10.95 5.93 -2.95
CA ILE A 134 10.04 6.42 -1.90
C ILE A 134 9.78 7.91 -2.10
N VAL A 135 10.84 8.71 -2.26
CA VAL A 135 10.72 10.16 -2.47
C VAL A 135 9.86 10.47 -3.69
N ALA A 136 10.10 9.77 -4.81
CA ALA A 136 9.36 9.99 -6.05
C ALA A 136 7.87 9.63 -5.93
N PHE A 137 7.55 8.44 -5.42
CA PHE A 137 6.15 8.00 -5.35
C PHE A 137 5.37 8.70 -4.24
N ALA A 138 6.01 9.03 -3.12
CA ALA A 138 5.42 9.89 -2.10
C ALA A 138 5.13 11.28 -2.68
N SER A 139 6.09 11.89 -3.39
CA SER A 139 5.89 13.18 -4.06
C SER A 139 4.74 13.11 -5.07
N TYR A 140 4.68 12.03 -5.88
CA TYR A 140 3.58 11.83 -6.83
C TYR A 140 2.23 11.81 -6.12
N PHE A 141 2.13 11.03 -5.04
CA PHE A 141 0.91 10.96 -4.23
C PHE A 141 0.51 12.32 -3.66
N PHE A 142 1.44 13.01 -2.99
CA PHE A 142 1.13 14.30 -2.36
C PHE A 142 0.81 15.39 -3.39
N ILE A 143 1.54 15.48 -4.50
CA ILE A 143 1.24 16.44 -5.58
C ILE A 143 -0.16 16.16 -6.14
N THR A 144 -0.49 14.91 -6.40
CA THR A 144 -1.81 14.51 -6.90
C THR A 144 -2.90 14.87 -5.88
N CYS A 145 -2.72 14.55 -4.60
CA CYS A 145 -3.68 14.87 -3.55
C CYS A 145 -3.91 16.39 -3.41
N VAL A 146 -2.86 17.19 -3.43
CA VAL A 146 -2.96 18.66 -3.34
C VAL A 146 -3.74 19.22 -4.52
N ARG A 147 -3.43 18.78 -5.73
CA ARG A 147 -4.10 19.25 -6.96
C ARG A 147 -5.54 18.76 -7.10
N VAL A 148 -5.85 17.56 -6.60
CA VAL A 148 -7.20 16.97 -6.63
C VAL A 148 -8.08 17.48 -5.49
N ARG A 149 -7.50 18.04 -4.41
CA ARG A 149 -8.23 18.44 -3.20
C ARG A 149 -9.42 19.38 -3.48
N SER A 150 -9.29 20.28 -4.42
CA SER A 150 -10.35 21.20 -4.84
C SER A 150 -11.44 20.55 -5.68
N ARG A 151 -11.17 19.38 -6.25
CA ARG A 151 -12.07 18.66 -7.15
C ARG A 151 -12.82 17.55 -6.42
N PHE A 152 -12.11 16.49 -6.08
CA PHE A 152 -12.69 15.26 -5.56
C PHE A 152 -11.60 14.36 -4.97
N LEU A 153 -11.30 14.50 -3.68
CA LEU A 153 -10.35 13.64 -2.99
C LEU A 153 -11.09 12.66 -2.07
N PHE A 154 -10.63 11.41 -2.08
CA PHE A 154 -11.09 10.42 -1.11
C PHE A 154 -10.77 10.85 0.33
N ARG A 155 -11.58 10.40 1.26
CA ARG A 155 -11.37 10.67 2.69
C ARG A 155 -11.49 9.36 3.48
N VAL A 156 -10.38 8.93 4.06
CA VAL A 156 -10.39 7.81 5.01
C VAL A 156 -10.43 8.37 6.42
N PRO A 157 -11.31 7.90 7.31
CA PRO A 157 -11.34 8.35 8.69
C PRO A 157 -10.01 8.14 9.39
N THR A 158 -9.50 9.16 10.07
CA THR A 158 -8.19 9.10 10.72
C THR A 158 -8.08 7.98 11.75
N HIS A 159 -9.16 7.68 12.45
CA HIS A 159 -9.20 6.57 13.41
C HIS A 159 -9.01 5.20 12.73
N SER A 160 -9.60 5.00 11.53
CA SER A 160 -9.37 3.80 10.72
C SER A 160 -7.89 3.66 10.32
N VAL A 161 -7.31 4.74 9.82
CA VAL A 161 -5.89 4.75 9.41
C VAL A 161 -4.98 4.42 10.60
N VAL A 162 -5.21 5.04 11.75
CA VAL A 162 -4.43 4.77 12.97
C VAL A 162 -4.55 3.32 13.41
N ARG A 163 -5.77 2.76 13.43
CA ARG A 163 -5.98 1.35 13.79
C ARG A 163 -5.27 0.40 12.83
N ILE A 164 -5.34 0.66 11.52
CA ILE A 164 -4.65 -0.14 10.50
C ILE A 164 -3.14 -0.08 10.73
N ILE A 165 -2.57 1.11 10.96
CA ILE A 165 -1.13 1.28 11.18
C ILE A 165 -0.68 0.57 12.46
N VAL A 166 -1.41 0.73 13.58
CA VAL A 166 -1.10 0.05 14.85
C VAL A 166 -1.17 -1.47 14.69
N SER A 167 -2.24 -1.98 14.07
CA SER A 167 -2.38 -3.42 13.82
C SER A 167 -1.28 -3.96 12.90
N ALA A 168 -0.87 -3.20 11.90
CA ALA A 168 0.22 -3.56 11.00
C ALA A 168 1.59 -3.52 11.71
N ALA A 169 1.81 -2.55 12.61
CA ALA A 169 3.03 -2.49 13.43
C ALA A 169 3.14 -3.72 14.35
N LEU A 170 2.03 -4.14 14.98
CA LEU A 170 1.98 -5.37 15.79
C LEU A 170 2.22 -6.62 14.93
N CYS A 171 1.63 -6.69 13.75
CA CYS A 171 1.90 -7.74 12.76
C CYS A 171 3.39 -7.80 12.41
N GLY A 172 4.00 -6.67 12.07
CA GLY A 172 5.42 -6.57 11.75
C GLY A 172 6.31 -6.98 12.92
N ALA A 173 5.99 -6.54 14.14
CA ALA A 173 6.74 -6.91 15.34
C ALA A 173 6.65 -8.42 15.61
N ALA A 174 5.46 -9.03 15.49
CA ALA A 174 5.28 -10.46 15.64
C ALA A 174 6.04 -11.27 14.56
N ALA A 175 5.94 -10.84 13.30
CA ALA A 175 6.67 -11.45 12.20
C ALA A 175 8.19 -11.34 12.41
N TYR A 176 8.69 -10.18 12.85
CA TYR A 176 10.10 -9.98 13.17
C TYR A 176 10.55 -10.89 14.31
N GLY A 177 9.75 -11.04 15.38
CA GLY A 177 10.03 -11.96 16.47
C GLY A 177 10.23 -13.40 15.98
N CYS A 178 9.42 -13.87 15.01
CA CYS A 178 9.60 -15.18 14.41
C CYS A 178 10.93 -15.32 13.64
N THR A 179 11.48 -14.23 13.10
CA THR A 179 12.76 -14.26 12.38
C THR A 179 13.98 -14.46 13.29
N LEU A 180 13.83 -14.21 14.60
CA LEU A 180 14.90 -14.40 15.60
C LEU A 180 15.04 -15.86 16.05
N LEU A 181 14.08 -16.72 15.73
CA LEU A 181 14.13 -18.14 16.12
C LEU A 181 15.26 -18.88 15.39
N PRO A 182 15.91 -19.86 16.03
CA PRO A 182 17.01 -20.64 15.45
C PRO A 182 16.48 -21.71 14.47
N LEU A 183 15.77 -21.27 13.42
CA LEU A 183 15.16 -22.12 12.40
C LEU A 183 15.80 -21.88 11.03
N GLY A 184 15.60 -22.77 10.08
CA GLY A 184 16.02 -22.55 8.69
C GLY A 184 15.28 -21.36 8.04
N ASN A 185 15.93 -20.67 7.08
CA ASN A 185 15.38 -19.44 6.48
C ASN A 185 13.98 -19.59 5.89
N LEU A 186 13.69 -20.72 5.24
CA LEU A 186 12.37 -21.02 4.68
C LEU A 186 11.30 -21.16 5.77
N LEU A 187 11.62 -21.88 6.86
CA LEU A 187 10.70 -22.11 7.97
C LEU A 187 10.45 -20.82 8.75
N ARG A 188 11.48 -19.99 8.96
CA ARG A 188 11.34 -18.64 9.54
C ARG A 188 10.39 -17.78 8.72
N LEU A 189 10.57 -17.78 7.39
CA LEU A 189 9.74 -17.00 6.47
C LEU A 189 8.27 -17.45 6.53
N ALA A 190 8.03 -18.77 6.44
CA ALA A 190 6.68 -19.31 6.51
C ALA A 190 6.01 -19.01 7.85
N LEU A 191 6.72 -19.23 8.96
CA LEU A 191 6.21 -18.96 10.31
C LEU A 191 5.92 -17.46 10.50
N ALA A 192 6.82 -16.57 10.08
CA ALA A 192 6.62 -15.13 10.17
C ALA A 192 5.40 -14.67 9.36
N CYS A 193 5.18 -15.22 8.17
CA CYS A 193 3.99 -14.90 7.36
C CYS A 193 2.70 -15.36 8.05
N VAL A 194 2.65 -16.59 8.56
CA VAL A 194 1.45 -17.15 9.21
C VAL A 194 1.14 -16.41 10.51
N VAL A 195 2.14 -16.25 11.39
CA VAL A 195 1.97 -15.55 12.68
C VAL A 195 1.63 -14.09 12.46
N GLY A 196 2.33 -13.40 11.56
CA GLY A 196 2.04 -12.01 11.23
C GLY A 196 0.61 -11.83 10.73
N ALA A 197 0.16 -12.68 9.79
CA ALA A 197 -1.20 -12.63 9.28
C ALA A 197 -2.24 -12.93 10.36
N ALA A 198 -1.99 -13.91 11.24
CA ALA A 198 -2.89 -14.25 12.35
C ALA A 198 -3.01 -13.08 13.35
N VAL A 199 -1.88 -12.50 13.76
CA VAL A 199 -1.88 -11.33 14.67
C VAL A 199 -2.62 -10.15 14.04
N TYR A 200 -2.38 -9.87 12.76
CA TYR A 200 -3.10 -8.81 12.05
C TYR A 200 -4.61 -9.05 12.02
N ALA A 201 -5.03 -10.26 11.66
CA ALA A 201 -6.44 -10.63 11.62
C ALA A 201 -7.11 -10.45 12.98
N VAL A 202 -6.48 -10.90 14.06
CA VAL A 202 -6.97 -10.72 15.44
C VAL A 202 -7.08 -9.23 15.78
N CYS A 203 -6.05 -8.43 15.51
CA CYS A 203 -6.05 -6.99 15.79
C CYS A 203 -7.18 -6.26 15.04
N ILE A 204 -7.40 -6.58 13.75
CA ILE A 204 -8.48 -5.97 12.95
C ILE A 204 -9.86 -6.37 13.47
N ILE A 205 -10.06 -7.64 13.88
CA ILE A 205 -11.33 -8.10 14.45
C ILE A 205 -11.60 -7.41 15.80
N VAL A 206 -10.59 -7.32 16.67
CA VAL A 206 -10.70 -6.66 17.99
C VAL A 206 -10.94 -5.17 17.84
N SER A 207 -10.25 -4.49 16.90
CA SER A 207 -10.45 -3.06 16.64
C SER A 207 -11.80 -2.75 15.98
N GLY A 208 -12.50 -3.77 15.47
CA GLY A 208 -13.80 -3.62 14.81
C GLY A 208 -13.73 -3.09 13.37
N GLU A 209 -12.53 -2.88 12.84
CA GLU A 209 -12.34 -2.32 11.48
C GLU A 209 -12.77 -3.29 10.37
N GLY A 210 -12.69 -4.60 10.61
CA GLY A 210 -13.05 -5.61 9.60
C GLY A 210 -14.50 -6.11 9.68
N ARG A 211 -15.34 -5.57 10.57
CA ARG A 211 -16.69 -6.13 10.80
C ARG A 211 -17.60 -6.02 9.58
N GLU A 212 -17.56 -4.92 8.86
CA GLU A 212 -18.39 -4.69 7.68
C GLU A 212 -17.95 -5.60 6.51
N GLU A 213 -16.65 -5.74 6.31
CA GLU A 213 -16.06 -6.58 5.27
C GLU A 213 -16.29 -8.07 5.55
N VAL A 214 -16.08 -8.51 6.79
CA VAL A 214 -16.34 -9.90 7.21
C VAL A 214 -17.83 -10.23 7.08
N GLN A 215 -18.72 -9.34 7.48
CA GLN A 215 -20.17 -9.54 7.30
C GLN A 215 -20.57 -9.57 5.81
N ALA A 216 -19.95 -8.76 4.97
CA ALA A 216 -20.21 -8.77 3.53
C ALA A 216 -19.78 -10.10 2.87
N VAL A 217 -18.62 -10.64 3.29
CA VAL A 217 -18.14 -11.96 2.83
C VAL A 217 -19.04 -13.08 3.34
N LEU A 218 -19.40 -13.08 4.62
CA LEU A 218 -20.28 -14.09 5.22
C LEU A 218 -21.69 -14.10 4.56
N ARG A 219 -22.21 -12.93 4.18
CA ARG A 219 -23.48 -12.83 3.45
C ARG A 219 -23.39 -13.41 2.03
N ARG A 220 -22.20 -13.36 1.40
CA ARG A 220 -21.98 -13.98 0.07
C ARG A 220 -21.81 -15.50 0.11
N ILE A 221 -21.20 -16.03 1.17
CA ILE A 221 -21.01 -17.48 1.36
C ILE A 221 -22.34 -18.17 1.75
N ARG A 222 -23.27 -17.42 2.33
CA ARG A 222 -24.56 -17.92 2.80
C ARG A 222 -25.68 -17.87 1.75
N LYS A 223 -25.39 -17.36 0.55
CA LYS A 223 -26.23 -17.39 -0.65
C LYS A 223 -25.67 -18.37 -1.67
#